data_47d358c4a90f2884dd13c21ca45fcd66
#
_entry.id   47d358c4a90f2884dd13c21ca45fcd66
#
_cell.length_a   1.000
_cell.length_b   1.000
_cell.length_c   1.000
_cell.angle_alpha   90.00
_cell.angle_beta   90.00
_cell.angle_gamma   90.00
#
_symmetry.space_group_name_H-M   'P 1'
#
loop_
_entity.id
_entity.type
_entity.pdbx_description
1 polymer ?
#
loop_
_entity_poly.entity_id
_entity_poly.type
_entity_poly.pdbx_seq_one_letter_code
_entity_poly.pdbx_strand_id
1 'polypeptide(L)'
;MTIFSILTKYTVNTNRNHMELFAGVSDMLGKALLLSYLFLTIEVNAIPHTKQTVLIEWMRAIRSLGVDPEFVLSDKDQSEINALKHVWPQAKHQICLWHILRALKRRLSQNKPPGSYNALEACNAFPDIEASFVPLGQMSANERVHTISFY
;
A
#
# COMPACT_ATOMS: atom_id res chain seq x y z
N MET A 1 -4.11 -20.63 -0.46
CA MET A 1 -3.48 -19.29 -0.42
C MET A 1 -4.23 -18.44 0.59
N THR A 2 -3.56 -18.03 1.65
CA THR A 2 -4.17 -17.25 2.72
C THR A 2 -3.72 -15.80 2.57
N ILE A 3 -4.69 -14.87 2.46
CA ILE A 3 -4.44 -13.44 2.30
C ILE A 3 -4.96 -12.72 3.55
N PHE A 4 -4.14 -11.86 4.13
CA PHE A 4 -4.52 -10.96 5.19
C PHE A 4 -4.41 -9.51 4.72
N SER A 5 -5.47 -8.74 4.89
CA SER A 5 -5.52 -7.34 4.50
C SER A 5 -5.80 -6.46 5.70
N ILE A 6 -5.09 -5.34 5.79
CA ILE A 6 -5.45 -4.27 6.70
C ILE A 6 -6.19 -3.20 5.90
N LEU A 7 -7.40 -2.91 6.34
CA LEU A 7 -8.20 -1.82 5.80
C LEU A 7 -8.18 -0.68 6.81
N THR A 8 -7.56 0.43 6.43
CA THR A 8 -7.60 1.65 7.23
C THR A 8 -8.69 2.56 6.70
N LYS A 9 -9.62 2.93 7.56
CA LYS A 9 -10.64 3.93 7.24
C LYS A 9 -10.34 5.22 8.01
N TYR A 10 -9.83 6.21 7.31
CA TYR A 10 -9.85 7.58 7.82
C TYR A 10 -11.29 8.11 7.73
N THR A 11 -11.93 8.28 8.86
CA THR A 11 -13.18 9.02 8.94
C THR A 11 -12.88 10.52 8.91
N VAL A 12 -12.49 11.01 7.73
CA VAL A 12 -12.29 12.44 7.50
C VAL A 12 -13.64 13.12 7.67
N ASN A 13 -13.75 14.07 8.60
CA ASN A 13 -14.92 14.91 8.91
C ASN A 13 -16.08 14.31 9.72
N THR A 14 -16.06 13.04 10.10
CA THR A 14 -17.08 12.46 10.99
C THR A 14 -16.56 12.18 12.40
N ASN A 15 -15.26 12.36 12.61
CA ASN A 15 -14.59 11.98 13.84
C ASN A 15 -13.88 13.19 14.48
N ARG A 16 -14.54 13.83 15.45
CA ARG A 16 -13.98 14.96 16.20
C ARG A 16 -12.75 14.60 17.04
N ASN A 17 -12.51 13.30 17.26
CA ASN A 17 -11.49 12.81 18.17
C ASN A 17 -10.23 12.29 17.44
N HIS A 18 -10.09 12.52 16.14
CA HIS A 18 -8.95 12.03 15.34
C HIS A 18 -8.67 10.53 15.49
N MET A 19 -9.72 9.72 15.65
CA MET A 19 -9.59 8.27 15.76
C MET A 19 -9.34 7.65 14.38
N GLU A 20 -8.41 6.73 14.32
CA GLU A 20 -8.18 5.85 13.16
C GLU A 20 -8.83 4.50 13.44
N LEU A 21 -9.56 3.98 12.46
CA LEU A 21 -10.11 2.63 12.50
C LEU A 21 -9.30 1.73 11.57
N PHE A 22 -8.77 0.67 12.13
CA PHE A 22 -8.13 -0.42 11.38
C PHE A 22 -9.03 -1.65 11.43
N ALA A 23 -9.13 -2.36 10.32
CA ALA A 23 -9.82 -3.63 10.23
C ALA A 23 -8.88 -4.69 9.65
N GLY A 24 -8.68 -5.78 10.36
CA GLY A 24 -7.98 -6.96 9.87
C GLY A 24 -8.97 -7.88 9.15
N VAL A 25 -8.72 -8.13 7.87
CA VAL A 25 -9.61 -8.91 7.01
C VAL A 25 -8.82 -10.04 6.37
N SER A 26 -9.38 -11.23 6.35
CA SER A 26 -8.85 -12.37 5.60
C SER A 26 -9.72 -12.69 4.41
N ASP A 27 -9.12 -13.20 3.33
CA ASP A 27 -9.87 -13.82 2.26
C ASP A 27 -10.17 -15.29 2.61
N MET A 28 -11.44 -15.63 2.61
CA MET A 28 -11.90 -16.99 2.76
C MET A 28 -12.79 -17.36 1.57
N LEU A 29 -12.25 -18.14 0.65
CA LEU A 29 -12.96 -18.61 -0.56
C LEU A 29 -13.55 -17.45 -1.39
N GLY A 30 -12.78 -16.38 -1.59
CA GLY A 30 -13.22 -15.20 -2.34
C GLY A 30 -14.18 -14.28 -1.60
N LYS A 31 -14.37 -14.50 -0.28
CA LYS A 31 -15.18 -13.64 0.57
C LYS A 31 -14.32 -13.00 1.65
N ALA A 32 -14.48 -11.70 1.83
CA ALA A 32 -13.80 -10.97 2.89
C ALA A 32 -14.39 -11.35 4.26
N LEU A 33 -13.57 -11.96 5.11
CA LEU A 33 -13.91 -12.26 6.49
C LEU A 33 -13.22 -11.25 7.41
N LEU A 34 -14.01 -10.51 8.16
CA LEU A 34 -13.48 -9.61 9.17
C LEU A 34 -12.99 -10.42 10.38
N LEU A 35 -11.75 -10.24 10.75
CA LEU A 35 -11.12 -10.91 11.88
C LEU A 35 -11.09 -10.04 13.13
N SER A 36 -10.78 -8.78 13.00
CA SER A 36 -10.58 -7.89 14.13
C SER A 36 -10.69 -6.43 13.74
N TYR A 37 -10.99 -5.58 14.73
CA TYR A 37 -10.92 -4.12 14.64
C TYR A 37 -9.92 -3.56 15.65
N LEU A 38 -9.28 -2.46 15.28
CA LEU A 38 -8.52 -1.62 16.19
C LEU A 38 -8.99 -0.16 16.03
N PHE A 39 -9.42 0.45 17.13
CA PHE A 39 -9.65 1.89 17.21
C PHE A 39 -8.42 2.51 17.88
N LEU A 40 -7.79 3.44 17.19
CA LEU A 40 -6.56 4.09 17.64
C LEU A 40 -6.73 5.60 17.65
N THR A 41 -6.47 6.22 18.79
CA THR A 41 -6.30 7.66 18.92
C THR A 41 -4.86 7.94 19.30
N ILE A 42 -4.18 8.79 18.55
CA ILE A 42 -2.81 9.19 18.83
C ILE A 42 -2.83 10.66 19.22
N GLU A 43 -2.30 10.96 20.41
CA GLU A 43 -2.13 12.34 20.86
C GLU A 43 -1.10 13.06 19.99
N VAL A 44 -1.27 14.38 19.83
CA VAL A 44 -0.41 15.22 19.00
C VAL A 44 1.07 15.15 19.43
N ASN A 45 1.32 14.91 20.71
CA ASN A 45 2.66 14.81 21.30
C ASN A 45 3.11 13.37 21.54
N ALA A 46 2.50 12.38 20.89
CA ALA A 46 2.88 10.98 21.05
C ALA A 46 4.34 10.75 20.62
N ILE A 47 4.99 9.81 21.31
CA ILE A 47 6.35 9.41 20.99
C ILE A 47 6.40 8.91 19.53
N PRO A 48 7.44 9.24 18.74
CA PRO A 48 7.62 8.69 17.41
C PRO A 48 7.47 7.16 17.41
N HIS A 49 6.82 6.61 16.40
CA HIS A 49 6.54 5.18 16.24
C HIS A 49 5.48 4.57 17.17
N THR A 50 4.79 5.34 18.02
CA THR A 50 3.70 4.82 18.87
C THR A 50 2.64 4.06 18.04
N LYS A 51 2.22 4.61 16.90
CA LYS A 51 1.29 3.96 15.99
C LYS A 51 1.79 2.59 15.53
N GLN A 52 3.06 2.52 15.09
CA GLN A 52 3.67 1.27 14.63
C GLN A 52 3.72 0.23 15.75
N THR A 53 4.08 0.62 16.97
CA THR A 53 4.14 -0.28 18.12
C THR A 53 2.77 -0.87 18.44
N VAL A 54 1.72 -0.04 18.49
CA VAL A 54 0.35 -0.52 18.73
C VAL A 54 -0.11 -1.46 17.63
N LEU A 55 0.17 -1.14 16.37
CA LEU A 55 -0.15 -2.02 15.24
C LEU A 55 0.57 -3.36 15.34
N ILE A 56 1.84 -3.39 15.74
CA ILE A 56 2.60 -4.64 15.95
C ILE A 56 1.92 -5.50 17.02
N GLU A 57 1.57 -4.93 18.16
CA GLU A 57 0.93 -5.68 19.26
C GLU A 57 -0.44 -6.22 18.85
N TRP A 58 -1.25 -5.41 18.17
CA TRP A 58 -2.53 -5.85 17.62
C TRP A 58 -2.39 -7.00 16.62
N MET A 59 -1.45 -6.89 15.67
CA MET A 59 -1.19 -7.94 14.68
C MET A 59 -0.60 -9.21 15.33
N ARG A 60 0.24 -9.10 16.36
CA ARG A 60 0.73 -10.24 17.13
C ARG A 60 -0.41 -10.99 17.82
N ALA A 61 -1.38 -10.27 18.36
CA ALA A 61 -2.57 -10.90 18.94
C ALA A 61 -3.37 -11.68 17.87
N ILE A 62 -3.53 -11.13 16.67
CA ILE A 62 -4.16 -11.83 15.54
C ILE A 62 -3.33 -13.07 15.14
N ARG A 63 -2.03 -12.95 15.06
CA ARG A 63 -1.13 -14.07 14.74
C ARG A 63 -1.21 -15.19 15.79
N SER A 64 -1.34 -14.84 17.07
CA SER A 64 -1.46 -15.84 18.16
C SER A 64 -2.74 -16.69 18.07
N LEU A 65 -3.75 -16.22 17.32
CA LEU A 65 -4.97 -16.98 17.00
C LEU A 65 -4.79 -17.91 15.78
N GLY A 66 -3.56 -18.06 15.28
CA GLY A 66 -3.25 -18.97 14.17
C GLY A 66 -3.33 -18.33 12.78
N VAL A 67 -3.43 -17.00 12.68
CA VAL A 67 -3.40 -16.30 11.38
C VAL A 67 -1.97 -16.20 10.90
N ASP A 68 -1.62 -16.98 9.86
CA ASP A 68 -0.29 -16.99 9.22
C ASP A 68 -0.45 -16.88 7.69
N PRO A 69 -0.55 -15.66 7.16
CA PRO A 69 -0.85 -15.43 5.76
C PRO A 69 0.38 -15.61 4.85
N GLU A 70 0.17 -16.09 3.63
CA GLU A 70 1.16 -16.07 2.56
C GLU A 70 1.34 -14.67 1.96
N PHE A 71 0.25 -13.88 1.94
CA PHE A 71 0.22 -12.52 1.41
C PHE A 71 -0.39 -11.57 2.43
N VAL A 72 0.22 -10.39 2.57
CA VAL A 72 -0.30 -9.30 3.37
C VAL A 72 -0.50 -8.06 2.51
N LEU A 73 -1.65 -7.43 2.65
CA LEU A 73 -2.04 -6.23 1.91
C LEU A 73 -2.22 -5.07 2.88
N SER A 74 -1.66 -3.91 2.56
CA SER A 74 -1.86 -2.67 3.34
C SER A 74 -2.11 -1.46 2.46
N ASP A 75 -2.44 -0.35 3.08
CA ASP A 75 -2.28 0.98 2.48
C ASP A 75 -0.78 1.31 2.37
N LYS A 76 -0.49 2.48 1.82
CA LYS A 76 0.86 3.05 1.71
C LYS A 76 1.41 3.64 3.03
N ASP A 77 0.70 3.47 4.15
CA ASP A 77 1.15 3.96 5.46
C ASP A 77 2.39 3.17 5.92
N GLN A 78 3.49 3.88 6.18
CA GLN A 78 4.76 3.26 6.53
C GLN A 78 4.69 2.51 7.85
N SER A 79 3.87 2.95 8.80
CA SER A 79 3.69 2.26 10.10
C SER A 79 3.00 0.92 9.91
N GLU A 80 2.00 0.82 9.01
CA GLU A 80 1.34 -0.43 8.66
C GLU A 80 2.30 -1.39 7.97
N ILE A 81 3.04 -0.89 6.95
CA ILE A 81 4.02 -1.67 6.20
C ILE A 81 5.08 -2.27 7.13
N ASN A 82 5.65 -1.44 8.01
CA ASN A 82 6.66 -1.87 8.95
C ASN A 82 6.11 -2.88 9.97
N ALA A 83 4.89 -2.68 10.46
CA ALA A 83 4.24 -3.58 11.39
C ALA A 83 3.96 -4.95 10.75
N LEU A 84 3.45 -5.00 9.53
CA LEU A 84 3.22 -6.24 8.78
C LEU A 84 4.52 -7.01 8.55
N LYS A 85 5.58 -6.34 8.08
CA LYS A 85 6.89 -6.95 7.88
C LYS A 85 7.51 -7.47 9.17
N HIS A 86 7.24 -6.79 10.28
CA HIS A 86 7.73 -7.22 11.59
C HIS A 86 7.02 -8.49 12.09
N VAL A 87 5.69 -8.56 11.93
CA VAL A 87 4.89 -9.67 12.44
C VAL A 87 4.93 -10.88 11.52
N TRP A 88 4.85 -10.67 10.20
CA TRP A 88 4.89 -11.74 9.19
C TRP A 88 6.03 -11.51 8.18
N PRO A 89 7.30 -11.68 8.59
CA PRO A 89 8.46 -11.40 7.73
C PRO A 89 8.55 -12.31 6.50
N GLN A 90 7.90 -13.47 6.52
CA GLN A 90 7.89 -14.43 5.41
C GLN A 90 6.74 -14.18 4.42
N ALA A 91 5.72 -13.39 4.81
CA ALA A 91 4.61 -13.07 3.95
C ALA A 91 5.03 -12.10 2.84
N LYS A 92 4.50 -12.30 1.64
CA LYS A 92 4.68 -11.36 0.53
C LYS A 92 3.83 -10.12 0.77
N HIS A 93 4.49 -8.99 0.99
CA HIS A 93 3.80 -7.72 1.20
C HIS A 93 3.45 -7.06 -0.12
N GLN A 94 2.19 -6.64 -0.26
CA GLN A 94 1.70 -5.86 -1.40
C GLN A 94 0.93 -4.63 -0.90
N ILE A 95 1.07 -3.53 -1.62
CA ILE A 95 0.22 -2.35 -1.39
C ILE A 95 -1.11 -2.57 -2.12
N CYS A 96 -2.20 -2.24 -1.48
CA CYS A 96 -3.54 -2.36 -2.04
C CYS A 96 -3.66 -1.58 -3.37
N LEU A 97 -4.04 -2.28 -4.43
CA LEU A 97 -4.15 -1.71 -5.79
C LEU A 97 -5.08 -0.49 -5.83
N TRP A 98 -6.18 -0.52 -5.09
CA TRP A 98 -7.10 0.62 -5.02
C TRP A 98 -6.41 1.89 -4.48
N HIS A 99 -5.58 1.77 -3.44
CA HIS A 99 -4.82 2.89 -2.88
C HIS A 99 -3.75 3.41 -3.86
N ILE A 100 -3.08 2.51 -4.58
CA ILE A 100 -2.14 2.90 -5.64
C ILE A 100 -2.85 3.69 -6.73
N LEU A 101 -3.95 3.17 -7.27
CA LEU A 101 -4.71 3.83 -8.33
C LEU A 101 -5.26 5.19 -7.88
N ARG A 102 -5.76 5.27 -6.64
CA ARG A 102 -6.22 6.54 -6.06
C ARG A 102 -5.08 7.55 -5.93
N ALA A 103 -3.90 7.12 -5.47
CA ALA A 103 -2.73 7.97 -5.36
C ALA A 103 -2.27 8.49 -6.73
N LEU A 104 -2.25 7.63 -7.75
CA LEU A 104 -1.93 7.99 -9.12
C LEU A 104 -2.93 9.00 -9.70
N LYS A 105 -4.23 8.72 -9.58
CA LYS A 105 -5.29 9.64 -10.02
C LYS A 105 -5.14 11.02 -9.35
N ARG A 106 -4.91 11.04 -8.04
CA ARG A 106 -4.69 12.29 -7.30
C ARG A 106 -3.45 13.02 -7.78
N ARG A 107 -2.36 12.32 -8.05
CA ARG A 107 -1.11 12.91 -8.57
C ARG A 107 -1.32 13.53 -9.94
N LEU A 108 -1.99 12.83 -10.84
CA LEU A 108 -2.30 13.29 -12.19
C LEU A 108 -3.24 14.50 -12.18
N SER A 109 -4.25 14.52 -11.28
CA SER A 109 -5.21 15.64 -11.19
C SER A 109 -4.61 16.94 -10.62
N GLN A 110 -3.43 16.87 -9.99
CA GLN A 110 -2.77 18.06 -9.41
C GLN A 110 -2.01 18.92 -10.42
N ASN A 111 -2.15 18.66 -11.72
CA ASN A 111 -1.46 19.38 -12.82
C ASN A 111 0.06 19.61 -12.59
N LYS A 112 0.67 18.77 -11.77
CA LYS A 112 2.13 18.78 -11.62
C LYS A 112 2.71 17.96 -12.75
N PRO A 113 3.43 18.57 -13.69
CA PRO A 113 4.09 17.79 -14.73
C PRO A 113 4.96 16.72 -14.07
N PRO A 114 4.93 15.48 -14.56
CA PRO A 114 5.92 14.50 -14.15
C PRO A 114 7.31 15.07 -14.40
N GLY A 115 8.25 14.83 -13.50
CA GLY A 115 9.66 15.11 -13.79
C GLY A 115 10.08 14.42 -15.10
N SER A 116 11.11 14.92 -15.74
CA SER A 116 11.68 14.24 -16.92
C SER A 116 12.01 12.79 -16.55
N TYR A 117 11.59 11.86 -17.40
CA TYR A 117 11.91 10.45 -17.22
C TYR A 117 13.38 10.20 -17.53
N ASN A 118 14.09 9.62 -16.59
CA ASN A 118 15.47 9.17 -16.79
C ASN A 118 15.47 7.63 -16.83
N ALA A 119 15.63 7.07 -18.03
CA ALA A 119 15.59 5.63 -18.23
C ALA A 119 16.69 4.89 -17.44
N LEU A 120 17.90 5.47 -17.38
CA LEU A 120 19.03 4.87 -16.66
C LEU A 120 18.77 4.81 -15.15
N GLU A 121 18.27 5.89 -14.58
CA GLU A 121 17.91 5.94 -13.16
C GLU A 121 16.76 4.98 -12.84
N ALA A 122 15.74 4.91 -13.71
CA ALA A 122 14.63 4.00 -13.56
C ALA A 122 15.07 2.53 -13.60
N CYS A 123 15.90 2.13 -14.56
CA CYS A 123 16.44 0.77 -14.66
C CYS A 123 17.36 0.41 -13.49
N ASN A 124 18.16 1.37 -12.98
CA ASN A 124 18.98 1.14 -11.79
C ASN A 124 18.14 0.94 -10.53
N ALA A 125 17.04 1.68 -10.39
CA ALA A 125 16.13 1.56 -9.24
C ALA A 125 15.22 0.33 -9.35
N PHE A 126 14.87 -0.08 -10.55
CA PHE A 126 13.94 -1.16 -10.85
C PHE A 126 14.48 -2.01 -12.01
N PRO A 127 15.27 -3.06 -11.73
CA PRO A 127 15.94 -3.88 -12.74
C PRO A 127 14.98 -4.58 -13.74
N ASP A 128 13.71 -4.74 -13.34
CA ASP A 128 12.67 -5.34 -14.19
C ASP A 128 12.09 -4.40 -15.26
N ILE A 129 12.49 -3.12 -15.22
CA ILE A 129 12.05 -2.16 -16.24
C ILE A 129 12.91 -2.36 -17.48
N GLU A 130 12.24 -2.56 -18.62
CA GLU A 130 12.91 -2.61 -19.93
C GLU A 130 13.62 -1.27 -20.22
N ALA A 131 14.91 -1.35 -20.56
CA ALA A 131 15.75 -0.15 -20.78
C ALA A 131 15.26 0.74 -21.94
N SER A 132 14.51 0.16 -22.88
CA SER A 132 13.90 0.87 -24.01
C SER A 132 12.55 1.53 -23.65
N PHE A 133 12.02 1.31 -22.43
CA PHE A 133 10.75 1.89 -22.03
C PHE A 133 10.83 3.41 -21.91
N VAL A 134 9.97 4.11 -22.65
CA VAL A 134 9.79 5.56 -22.58
C VAL A 134 8.30 5.86 -22.37
N PRO A 135 7.92 6.67 -21.37
CA PRO A 135 6.53 7.05 -21.15
C PRO A 135 5.95 7.79 -22.37
N LEU A 136 4.68 7.49 -22.70
CA LEU A 136 3.98 8.03 -23.87
C LEU A 136 4.09 9.55 -24.06
N GLY A 137 4.11 10.32 -22.98
CA GLY A 137 4.23 11.78 -23.02
C GLY A 137 5.64 12.29 -23.33
N GLN A 138 6.65 11.42 -23.33
CA GLN A 138 8.06 11.76 -23.53
C GLN A 138 8.66 11.07 -24.78
N MET A 139 7.85 10.30 -25.50
CA MET A 139 8.26 9.67 -26.75
C MET A 139 8.34 10.71 -27.88
N SER A 140 9.40 10.63 -28.69
CA SER A 140 9.49 11.37 -29.94
C SER A 140 8.41 10.90 -30.93
N ALA A 141 8.07 11.71 -31.92
CA ALA A 141 7.07 11.37 -32.92
C ALA A 141 7.39 10.06 -33.68
N ASN A 142 8.68 9.75 -33.83
CA ASN A 142 9.16 8.54 -34.56
C ASN A 142 9.09 7.28 -33.67
N GLU A 143 9.13 7.42 -32.35
CA GLU A 143 9.08 6.30 -31.41
C GLU A 143 7.63 5.82 -31.12
N ARG A 144 6.62 6.65 -31.43
CA ARG A 144 5.20 6.33 -31.22
C ARG A 144 4.66 5.21 -32.10
N VAL A 145 5.37 4.88 -33.18
CA VAL A 145 4.92 3.88 -34.17
C VAL A 145 5.17 2.43 -33.71
N HIS A 146 6.06 2.21 -32.75
CA HIS A 146 6.40 0.87 -32.27
C HIS A 146 5.67 0.45 -30.98
N THR A 147 4.81 1.30 -30.45
CA THR A 147 4.10 0.97 -29.23
C THR A 147 2.72 0.44 -29.57
N ILE A 148 2.59 -0.87 -29.47
CA ILE A 148 1.42 -1.59 -28.96
C ILE A 148 0.52 -2.30 -29.95
N SER A 149 0.58 -3.57 -29.76
CA SER A 149 -0.63 -4.39 -29.64
C SER A 149 -0.56 -5.10 -28.28
N PHE A 150 -1.31 -4.64 -27.31
CA PHE A 150 -1.75 -5.49 -26.20
C PHE A 150 -3.21 -5.84 -26.44
N TYR A 151 -3.45 -7.09 -26.70
CA TYR A 151 -4.75 -7.74 -26.69
C TYR A 151 -5.12 -8.12 -25.25
#